data_2982fc4b07c15862cb49deffd4b1e51c
#
_entry.id   2982fc4b07c15862cb49deffd4b1e51c
#
_cell.length_a   1.000
_cell.length_b   1.000
_cell.length_c   1.000
_cell.angle_alpha   90.00
_cell.angle_beta   90.00
_cell.angle_gamma   90.00
#
_symmetry.space_group_name_H-M   'P 1'
#
loop_
_entity.id
_entity.type
_entity.pdbx_description
1 polymer ?
#
loop_
_entity_poly.entity_id
_entity_poly.type
_entity_poly.pdbx_seq_one_letter_code
_entity_poly.pdbx_strand_id
1 'polypeptide(L)'
;MFEGHTSSVNSLSCKLNLPLGPSLRDPALEADLQARLDDGHRVFVVGDVHGHLATFRALLHRLKLKPDDRVVCLGDMIDRGPNSAGLVHLLRTDPRIVCIKGNHEHMAVQCVQSDGSFEAWQPWMKRGGKSTYGSYIVQAEGDLHLAKQSMLDDFMWLDTLPTQLVLDHIRLVHAGYDPRMPLDMQGEKELLWIRKEWFQYEGA
;
A
#
# COMPACT_ATOMS: atom_id res chain seq x y z
N MET A 1 -39.21 39.85 32.23
CA MET A 1 -38.29 38.88 32.83
C MET A 1 -38.47 37.58 32.05
N PHE A 2 -37.64 37.34 31.08
CA PHE A 2 -37.56 36.07 30.35
C PHE A 2 -36.15 35.51 30.57
N GLU A 3 -36.10 34.45 31.37
CA GLU A 3 -34.87 33.71 31.59
C GLU A 3 -34.59 32.81 30.39
N GLY A 4 -33.47 33.05 29.75
CA GLY A 4 -32.98 32.21 28.67
C GLY A 4 -32.29 30.97 29.22
N HIS A 5 -32.80 29.77 28.86
CA HIS A 5 -32.14 28.52 29.06
C HIS A 5 -31.14 28.30 27.92
N THR A 6 -29.85 28.45 28.22
CA THR A 6 -28.77 27.96 27.37
C THR A 6 -28.59 26.48 27.63
N SER A 7 -29.11 25.65 26.74
CA SER A 7 -28.77 24.22 26.73
C SER A 7 -27.36 24.01 26.18
N SER A 8 -26.48 23.65 27.08
CA SER A 8 -25.14 23.18 26.81
C SER A 8 -25.22 21.87 26.02
N VAL A 9 -24.83 21.92 24.74
CA VAL A 9 -24.61 20.72 23.93
C VAL A 9 -23.32 20.09 24.34
N ASN A 10 -23.41 19.10 25.22
CA ASN A 10 -22.27 18.21 25.52
C ASN A 10 -21.90 17.44 24.23
N SER A 11 -20.82 17.85 23.58
CA SER A 11 -20.18 17.05 22.55
C SER A 11 -19.59 15.79 23.22
N LEU A 12 -20.33 14.70 23.15
CA LEU A 12 -19.79 13.37 23.38
C LEU A 12 -18.76 13.09 22.29
N SER A 13 -17.53 13.46 22.56
CA SER A 13 -16.36 12.96 21.84
C SER A 13 -16.27 11.46 22.12
N CYS A 14 -16.93 10.67 21.29
CA CYS A 14 -16.71 9.25 21.20
C CYS A 14 -15.28 9.08 20.65
N LYS A 15 -14.28 9.01 21.55
CA LYS A 15 -12.96 8.53 21.23
C LYS A 15 -13.11 7.04 20.91
N LEU A 16 -13.44 6.75 19.65
CA LEU A 16 -13.17 5.44 19.08
C LEU A 16 -11.69 5.20 19.30
N ASN A 17 -11.35 4.22 20.13
CA ASN A 17 -10.03 3.63 20.20
C ASN A 17 -9.80 2.90 18.86
N LEU A 18 -9.56 3.68 17.80
CA LEU A 18 -8.98 3.14 16.59
C LEU A 18 -7.56 2.72 16.95
N PRO A 19 -7.15 1.50 16.58
CA PRO A 19 -5.76 1.10 16.77
C PRO A 19 -4.85 2.14 16.14
N LEU A 20 -3.80 2.50 16.84
CA LEU A 20 -2.79 3.50 16.46
C LEU A 20 -2.17 3.12 15.11
N GLY A 21 -2.59 3.79 14.05
CA GLY A 21 -2.06 3.67 12.70
C GLY A 21 -2.29 2.32 12.02
N PRO A 22 -2.06 2.22 10.71
CA PRO A 22 -2.03 0.93 10.03
C PRO A 22 -0.93 0.07 10.66
N SER A 23 -1.24 -1.19 10.94
CA SER A 23 -0.26 -2.14 11.46
C SER A 23 0.90 -2.22 10.49
N LEU A 24 2.13 -1.95 10.94
CA LEU A 24 3.32 -2.11 10.10
C LEU A 24 3.50 -3.55 9.62
N ARG A 25 2.86 -4.51 10.29
CA ARG A 25 2.91 -5.95 10.02
C ARG A 25 1.50 -6.54 9.97
N ASP A 26 1.39 -7.67 9.29
CA ASP A 26 0.23 -8.55 9.29
C ASP A 26 0.64 -9.96 9.75
N PRO A 27 0.55 -10.26 11.06
CA PRO A 27 0.97 -11.56 11.59
C PRO A 27 0.19 -12.75 11.03
N ALA A 28 -1.08 -12.57 10.64
CA ALA A 28 -1.88 -13.65 10.06
C ALA A 28 -1.38 -14.00 8.65
N LEU A 29 -1.07 -12.98 7.86
CA LEU A 29 -0.49 -13.14 6.53
C LEU A 29 0.93 -13.72 6.60
N GLU A 30 1.75 -13.27 7.56
CA GLU A 30 3.09 -13.82 7.80
C GLU A 30 3.03 -15.31 8.12
N ALA A 31 2.10 -15.73 8.99
CA ALA A 31 1.90 -17.14 9.34
C ALA A 31 1.43 -17.98 8.14
N ASP A 32 0.51 -17.47 7.29
CA ASP A 32 0.09 -18.15 6.05
C ASP A 32 1.26 -18.35 5.08
N LEU A 33 2.06 -17.31 4.88
CA LEU A 33 3.22 -17.37 3.99
C LEU A 33 4.29 -18.34 4.51
N GLN A 34 4.57 -18.31 5.83
CA GLN A 34 5.54 -19.23 6.44
C GLN A 34 5.08 -20.67 6.31
N ALA A 35 3.84 -20.99 6.65
CA ALA A 35 3.29 -22.34 6.51
C ALA A 35 3.39 -22.86 5.06
N ARG A 36 3.14 -22.02 4.07
CA ARG A 36 3.31 -22.40 2.66
C ARG A 36 4.75 -22.73 2.30
N LEU A 37 5.71 -21.94 2.80
CA LEU A 37 7.13 -22.23 2.59
C LEU A 37 7.54 -23.55 3.25
N ASP A 38 7.06 -23.82 4.47
CA ASP A 38 7.34 -25.05 5.22
C ASP A 38 6.76 -26.28 4.51
N ASP A 39 5.60 -26.13 3.87
CA ASP A 39 4.95 -27.15 3.04
C ASP A 39 5.60 -27.32 1.64
N GLY A 40 6.64 -26.54 1.32
CA GLY A 40 7.37 -26.60 0.06
C GLY A 40 6.68 -25.92 -1.12
N HIS A 41 5.68 -25.06 -0.87
CA HIS A 41 5.08 -24.22 -1.91
C HIS A 41 6.01 -23.03 -2.25
N ARG A 42 5.78 -22.45 -3.43
CA ARG A 42 6.62 -21.35 -3.93
C ARG A 42 6.04 -20.01 -3.49
N VAL A 43 6.90 -19.14 -2.97
CA VAL A 43 6.61 -17.74 -2.73
C VAL A 43 7.53 -16.91 -3.61
N PHE A 44 6.94 -16.21 -4.58
CA PHE A 44 7.67 -15.32 -5.48
C PHE A 44 7.60 -13.91 -4.94
N VAL A 45 8.70 -13.16 -5.07
CA VAL A 45 8.76 -11.77 -4.64
C VAL A 45 8.95 -10.89 -5.86
N VAL A 46 8.14 -9.85 -6.01
CA VAL A 46 8.16 -8.90 -7.12
C VAL A 46 8.31 -7.49 -6.57
N GLY A 47 9.28 -6.74 -7.11
CA GLY A 47 9.46 -5.32 -6.79
C GLY A 47 8.43 -4.41 -7.47
N ASP A 48 8.84 -3.17 -7.76
CA ASP A 48 8.01 -2.12 -8.35
C ASP A 48 7.33 -2.57 -9.65
N VAL A 49 6.02 -2.39 -9.72
CA VAL A 49 5.22 -2.72 -10.93
C VAL A 49 4.73 -1.46 -11.63
N HIS A 50 4.46 -0.41 -10.89
CA HIS A 50 4.12 0.92 -11.42
C HIS A 50 3.07 0.90 -12.54
N GLY A 51 1.89 0.30 -12.31
CA GLY A 51 0.80 0.32 -13.29
C GLY A 51 1.07 -0.43 -14.60
N HIS A 52 2.16 -1.20 -14.73
CA HIS A 52 2.46 -2.01 -15.90
C HIS A 52 1.71 -3.35 -15.90
N LEU A 53 0.37 -3.28 -15.85
CA LEU A 53 -0.53 -4.44 -15.79
C LEU A 53 -0.24 -5.52 -16.84
N ALA A 54 -0.01 -5.13 -18.08
CA ALA A 54 0.23 -6.10 -19.17
C ALA A 54 1.51 -6.92 -18.91
N THR A 55 2.59 -6.25 -18.48
CA THR A 55 3.85 -6.89 -18.13
C THR A 55 3.69 -7.80 -16.91
N PHE A 56 2.98 -7.33 -15.89
CA PHE A 56 2.73 -8.12 -14.69
C PHE A 56 1.88 -9.38 -15.00
N ARG A 57 0.84 -9.27 -15.81
CA ARG A 57 0.07 -10.43 -16.29
C ARG A 57 0.93 -11.42 -17.07
N ALA A 58 1.82 -10.94 -17.93
CA ALA A 58 2.75 -11.79 -18.66
C ALA A 58 3.71 -12.53 -17.72
N LEU A 59 4.21 -11.85 -16.65
CA LEU A 59 5.01 -12.48 -15.60
C LEU A 59 4.22 -13.59 -14.90
N LEU A 60 3.00 -13.31 -14.41
CA LEU A 60 2.17 -14.30 -13.73
C LEU A 60 1.91 -15.53 -14.62
N HIS A 61 1.63 -15.32 -15.91
CA HIS A 61 1.46 -16.40 -16.87
C HIS A 61 2.75 -17.27 -16.99
N ARG A 62 3.92 -16.66 -17.01
CA ARG A 62 5.21 -17.39 -17.07
C ARG A 62 5.53 -18.14 -15.80
N LEU A 63 5.14 -17.64 -14.63
CA LEU A 63 5.35 -18.31 -13.35
C LEU A 63 4.56 -19.60 -13.21
N LYS A 64 3.47 -19.79 -13.98
CA LYS A 64 2.59 -20.96 -13.92
C LYS A 64 2.23 -21.28 -12.47
N LEU A 65 1.66 -20.29 -11.79
CA LEU A 65 1.30 -20.38 -10.38
C LEU A 65 0.34 -21.54 -10.12
N LYS A 66 0.67 -22.36 -9.15
CA LYS A 66 -0.23 -23.35 -8.56
C LYS A 66 -1.17 -22.67 -7.57
N PRO A 67 -2.28 -23.32 -7.14
CA PRO A 67 -3.23 -22.71 -6.20
C PRO A 67 -2.60 -22.28 -4.87
N ASP A 68 -1.61 -23.04 -4.37
CA ASP A 68 -0.96 -22.78 -3.09
C ASP A 68 0.27 -21.89 -3.18
N ASP A 69 0.76 -21.58 -4.41
CA ASP A 69 1.83 -20.61 -4.60
C ASP A 69 1.36 -19.19 -4.25
N ARG A 70 2.30 -18.33 -3.87
CA ARG A 70 2.04 -16.91 -3.62
C ARG A 70 3.00 -16.02 -4.39
N VAL A 71 2.52 -14.82 -4.69
CA VAL A 71 3.33 -13.70 -5.21
C VAL A 71 3.21 -12.56 -4.23
N VAL A 72 4.31 -12.11 -3.68
CA VAL A 72 4.39 -10.95 -2.79
C VAL A 72 4.91 -9.76 -3.58
N CYS A 73 4.08 -8.74 -3.75
CA CYS A 73 4.48 -7.45 -4.34
C CYS A 73 5.02 -6.52 -3.25
N LEU A 74 6.23 -6.01 -3.46
CA LEU A 74 6.94 -5.20 -2.46
C LEU A 74 6.56 -3.71 -2.47
N GLY A 75 5.37 -3.36 -2.94
CA GLY A 75 4.93 -1.96 -3.06
C GLY A 75 5.22 -1.35 -4.42
N ASP A 76 4.95 -0.06 -4.55
CA ASP A 76 5.06 0.72 -5.80
C ASP A 76 4.30 0.06 -6.97
N MET A 77 3.06 -0.31 -6.70
CA MET A 77 2.16 -0.92 -7.67
C MET A 77 1.51 0.12 -8.57
N ILE A 78 1.26 1.32 -8.05
CA ILE A 78 0.63 2.44 -8.76
C ILE A 78 1.67 3.42 -9.32
N ASP A 79 1.17 4.42 -10.05
CA ASP A 79 1.91 5.54 -10.62
C ASP A 79 2.78 5.18 -11.84
N ARG A 80 3.16 6.22 -12.60
CA ARG A 80 4.07 6.19 -13.76
C ARG A 80 3.54 5.40 -14.95
N GLY A 81 3.16 4.15 -14.78
CA GLY A 81 2.69 3.28 -15.85
C GLY A 81 1.23 3.50 -16.24
N PRO A 82 0.77 2.85 -17.32
CA PRO A 82 -0.47 3.22 -18.00
C PRO A 82 -1.75 2.72 -17.33
N ASN A 83 -1.71 1.73 -16.44
CA ASN A 83 -2.92 1.08 -15.95
C ASN A 83 -2.83 0.67 -14.48
N SER A 84 -2.75 1.65 -13.59
CA SER A 84 -2.77 1.42 -12.14
C SER A 84 -4.11 0.88 -11.67
N ALA A 85 -5.23 1.40 -12.17
CA ALA A 85 -6.58 0.96 -11.78
C ALA A 85 -6.80 -0.53 -12.07
N GLY A 86 -6.48 -0.98 -13.29
CA GLY A 86 -6.59 -2.39 -13.65
C GLY A 86 -5.59 -3.29 -12.89
N LEU A 87 -4.41 -2.76 -12.53
CA LEU A 87 -3.46 -3.51 -11.71
C LEU A 87 -3.99 -3.68 -10.29
N VAL A 88 -4.45 -2.62 -9.62
CA VAL A 88 -5.03 -2.68 -8.26
C VAL A 88 -6.22 -3.63 -8.22
N HIS A 89 -7.09 -3.59 -9.23
CA HIS A 89 -8.19 -4.55 -9.35
C HIS A 89 -7.67 -6.01 -9.38
N LEU A 90 -6.65 -6.31 -10.18
CA LEU A 90 -6.05 -7.65 -10.23
C LEU A 90 -5.48 -8.07 -8.87
N LEU A 91 -4.73 -7.16 -8.20
CA LEU A 91 -4.09 -7.43 -6.92
C LEU A 91 -5.11 -7.72 -5.80
N ARG A 92 -6.26 -7.05 -5.83
CA ARG A 92 -7.36 -7.25 -4.87
C ARG A 92 -8.16 -8.52 -5.12
N THR A 93 -8.20 -9.00 -6.36
CA THR A 93 -9.10 -10.10 -6.75
C THR A 93 -8.41 -11.45 -6.92
N ASP A 94 -7.10 -11.51 -7.13
CA ASP A 94 -6.35 -12.77 -7.19
C ASP A 94 -5.83 -13.15 -5.77
N PRO A 95 -6.39 -14.19 -5.11
CA PRO A 95 -6.02 -14.54 -3.74
C PRO A 95 -4.59 -15.09 -3.60
N ARG A 96 -3.91 -15.31 -4.72
CA ARG A 96 -2.51 -15.76 -4.71
C ARG A 96 -1.53 -14.59 -4.62
N ILE A 97 -2.03 -13.35 -4.74
CA ILE A 97 -1.20 -12.15 -4.72
C ILE A 97 -1.37 -11.45 -3.38
N VAL A 98 -0.26 -11.13 -2.79
CA VAL A 98 -0.14 -10.43 -1.53
C VAL A 98 0.67 -9.16 -1.78
N CYS A 99 0.35 -8.08 -1.10
CA CYS A 99 1.02 -6.81 -1.29
C CYS A 99 1.47 -6.23 0.04
N ILE A 100 2.62 -5.57 0.03
CA ILE A 100 2.99 -4.60 1.06
C ILE A 100 2.93 -3.20 0.47
N LYS A 101 2.85 -2.19 1.33
CA LYS A 101 2.79 -0.78 0.94
C LYS A 101 4.17 -0.29 0.49
N GLY A 102 4.24 0.39 -0.65
CA GLY A 102 5.41 1.16 -1.09
C GLY A 102 5.24 2.65 -0.82
N ASN A 103 6.26 3.44 -1.16
CA ASN A 103 6.20 4.89 -0.94
C ASN A 103 5.20 5.59 -1.88
N HIS A 104 4.91 5.04 -3.05
CA HIS A 104 3.90 5.56 -3.97
C HIS A 104 2.48 5.36 -3.42
N GLU A 105 2.16 4.20 -2.87
CA GLU A 105 0.91 3.95 -2.17
C GLU A 105 0.75 4.88 -0.96
N HIS A 106 1.81 5.03 -0.16
CA HIS A 106 1.80 5.93 1.00
C HIS A 106 1.50 7.39 0.59
N MET A 107 2.14 7.91 -0.46
CA MET A 107 1.85 9.26 -0.98
C MET A 107 0.41 9.41 -1.44
N ALA A 108 -0.14 8.42 -2.15
CA ALA A 108 -1.50 8.44 -2.65
C ALA A 108 -2.52 8.45 -1.49
N VAL A 109 -2.31 7.61 -0.48
CA VAL A 109 -3.14 7.56 0.74
C VAL A 109 -3.09 8.89 1.49
N GLN A 110 -1.92 9.47 1.68
CA GLN A 110 -1.79 10.79 2.33
C GLN A 110 -2.58 11.89 1.60
N CYS A 111 -2.63 11.85 0.26
CA CYS A 111 -3.44 12.79 -0.51
C CYS A 111 -4.94 12.67 -0.19
N VAL A 112 -5.45 11.46 -0.03
CA VAL A 112 -6.86 11.21 0.28
C VAL A 112 -7.20 11.58 1.71
N GLN A 113 -6.27 11.37 2.64
CA GLN A 113 -6.43 11.72 4.05
C GLN A 113 -6.27 13.22 4.33
N SER A 114 -5.79 13.99 3.35
CA SER A 114 -5.67 15.43 3.44
C SER A 114 -7.03 16.13 3.30
N ASP A 115 -7.01 17.47 3.37
CA ASP A 115 -8.20 18.33 3.19
C ASP A 115 -8.81 18.28 1.78
N GLY A 116 -8.24 17.49 0.87
CA GLY A 116 -8.69 17.37 -0.52
C GLY A 116 -8.28 18.55 -1.40
N SER A 117 -7.44 19.47 -0.90
CA SER A 117 -6.97 20.61 -1.66
C SER A 117 -6.07 20.18 -2.84
N PHE A 118 -6.05 21.03 -3.86
CA PHE A 118 -5.16 20.81 -5.02
C PHE A 118 -3.69 20.81 -4.62
N GLU A 119 -3.33 21.63 -3.65
CA GLU A 119 -1.98 21.74 -3.10
C GLU A 119 -1.51 20.44 -2.46
N ALA A 120 -2.38 19.77 -1.72
CA ALA A 120 -2.08 18.50 -1.07
C ALA A 120 -1.84 17.35 -2.07
N TRP A 121 -2.49 17.39 -3.24
CA TRP A 121 -2.35 16.38 -4.29
C TRP A 121 -1.15 16.59 -5.20
N GLN A 122 -0.67 17.83 -5.34
CA GLN A 122 0.42 18.18 -6.26
C GLN A 122 1.70 17.33 -6.09
N PRO A 123 2.20 17.06 -4.86
CA PRO A 123 3.42 16.28 -4.69
C PRO A 123 3.31 14.87 -5.27
N TRP A 124 2.19 14.19 -5.05
CA TRP A 124 1.92 12.88 -5.61
C TRP A 124 1.74 12.94 -7.14
N MET A 125 0.94 13.89 -7.64
CA MET A 125 0.71 14.05 -9.07
C MET A 125 2.02 14.27 -9.85
N LYS A 126 2.98 15.02 -9.29
CA LYS A 126 4.31 15.25 -9.90
C LYS A 126 5.20 14.00 -9.90
N ARG A 127 4.94 13.04 -9.03
CA ARG A 127 5.73 11.80 -8.91
C ARG A 127 5.13 10.62 -9.68
N GLY A 128 4.10 10.84 -10.45
CA GLY A 128 3.49 9.81 -11.30
C GLY A 128 1.99 9.59 -11.08
N GLY A 129 1.40 10.21 -10.08
CA GLY A 129 -0.03 10.08 -9.74
C GLY A 129 -0.97 10.48 -10.86
N LYS A 130 -0.52 11.35 -11.81
CA LYS A 130 -1.31 11.69 -12.98
C LYS A 130 -1.70 10.47 -13.82
N SER A 131 -0.79 9.51 -14.00
CA SER A 131 -1.08 8.29 -14.76
C SER A 131 -2.06 7.39 -14.00
N THR A 132 -1.95 7.31 -12.68
CA THR A 132 -2.90 6.59 -11.84
C THR A 132 -4.30 7.19 -12.00
N TYR A 133 -4.47 8.48 -11.75
CA TYR A 133 -5.75 9.15 -11.92
C TYR A 133 -6.33 8.97 -13.33
N GLY A 134 -5.50 9.16 -14.38
CA GLY A 134 -5.88 8.92 -15.75
C GLY A 134 -6.37 7.49 -16.02
N SER A 135 -5.76 6.49 -15.40
CA SER A 135 -6.17 5.09 -15.57
C SER A 135 -7.56 4.79 -14.99
N TYR A 136 -7.95 5.45 -13.90
CA TYR A 136 -9.31 5.35 -13.34
C TYR A 136 -10.34 6.05 -14.24
N ILE A 137 -9.98 7.21 -14.85
CA ILE A 137 -10.86 7.88 -15.82
C ILE A 137 -11.11 6.96 -17.04
N VAL A 138 -10.08 6.32 -17.55
CA VAL A 138 -10.20 5.37 -18.66
C VAL A 138 -11.06 4.17 -18.27
N GLN A 139 -10.86 3.60 -17.07
CA GLN A 139 -11.65 2.47 -16.58
C GLN A 139 -13.13 2.83 -16.38
N ALA A 140 -13.43 4.08 -15.99
CA ALA A 140 -14.78 4.60 -15.83
C ALA A 140 -15.38 5.18 -17.12
N GLU A 141 -14.79 4.90 -18.28
CA GLU A 141 -15.26 5.37 -19.60
C GLU A 141 -15.47 6.91 -19.67
N GLY A 142 -14.69 7.66 -18.89
CA GLY A 142 -14.74 9.13 -18.84
C GLY A 142 -15.66 9.69 -17.74
N ASP A 143 -16.39 8.87 -17.00
CA ASP A 143 -17.17 9.32 -15.84
C ASP A 143 -16.22 9.69 -14.68
N LEU A 144 -16.04 11.00 -14.49
CA LEU A 144 -15.12 11.52 -13.48
C LEU A 144 -15.59 11.24 -12.03
N HIS A 145 -16.89 11.14 -11.81
CA HIS A 145 -17.44 10.83 -10.47
C HIS A 145 -17.14 9.38 -10.12
N LEU A 146 -17.48 8.46 -11.02
CA LEU A 146 -17.20 7.04 -10.85
C LEU A 146 -15.70 6.77 -10.75
N ALA A 147 -14.88 7.41 -11.58
CA ALA A 147 -13.42 7.32 -11.53
C ALA A 147 -12.87 7.71 -10.15
N LYS A 148 -13.33 8.86 -9.62
CA LYS A 148 -12.91 9.33 -8.30
C LYS A 148 -13.36 8.38 -7.20
N GLN A 149 -14.58 7.91 -7.23
CA GLN A 149 -15.11 6.98 -6.22
C GLN A 149 -14.33 5.67 -6.21
N SER A 150 -14.14 5.04 -7.37
CA SER A 150 -13.38 3.79 -7.50
C SER A 150 -11.93 3.95 -7.03
N MET A 151 -11.30 5.08 -7.38
CA MET A 151 -9.94 5.40 -6.92
C MET A 151 -9.87 5.54 -5.40
N LEU A 152 -10.82 6.23 -4.77
CA LEU A 152 -10.87 6.38 -3.32
C LEU A 152 -11.04 5.04 -2.61
N ASP A 153 -11.93 4.19 -3.11
CA ASP A 153 -12.15 2.84 -2.56
C ASP A 153 -10.89 1.99 -2.64
N ASP A 154 -10.17 2.06 -3.75
CA ASP A 154 -8.89 1.36 -3.91
C ASP A 154 -7.81 1.94 -2.99
N PHE A 155 -7.76 3.26 -2.80
CA PHE A 155 -6.78 3.89 -1.90
C PHE A 155 -7.05 3.58 -0.42
N MET A 156 -8.31 3.42 -0.04
CA MET A 156 -8.66 2.90 1.29
C MET A 156 -8.13 1.48 1.48
N TRP A 157 -8.19 0.63 0.46
CA TRP A 157 -7.57 -0.69 0.52
C TRP A 157 -6.04 -0.60 0.58
N LEU A 158 -5.41 0.25 -0.23
CA LEU A 158 -3.95 0.47 -0.17
C LEU A 158 -3.48 0.90 1.22
N ASP A 159 -4.33 1.65 1.96
CA ASP A 159 -4.01 2.06 3.33
C ASP A 159 -3.96 0.89 4.32
N THR A 160 -4.72 -0.16 4.07
CA THR A 160 -4.71 -1.36 4.93
C THR A 160 -3.48 -2.25 4.75
N LEU A 161 -2.68 -2.04 3.71
CA LEU A 161 -1.51 -2.89 3.43
C LEU A 161 -0.44 -2.71 4.51
N PRO A 162 0.19 -3.81 4.96
CA PRO A 162 1.34 -3.74 5.85
C PRO A 162 2.54 -3.11 5.13
N THR A 163 3.49 -2.56 5.86
CA THR A 163 4.73 -1.99 5.30
C THR A 163 5.89 -2.97 5.29
N GLN A 164 5.74 -4.08 6.00
CA GLN A 164 6.71 -5.19 6.01
C GLN A 164 6.03 -6.53 6.33
N LEU A 165 6.69 -7.61 5.95
CA LEU A 165 6.36 -8.97 6.35
C LEU A 165 7.61 -9.63 6.95
N VAL A 166 7.44 -10.30 8.09
CA VAL A 166 8.53 -10.94 8.83
C VAL A 166 8.28 -12.44 8.88
N LEU A 167 9.11 -13.19 8.17
CA LEU A 167 9.13 -14.64 8.16
C LEU A 167 10.37 -15.13 8.92
N ASP A 168 10.49 -16.44 9.17
CA ASP A 168 11.53 -17.01 10.03
C ASP A 168 12.95 -16.58 9.64
N HIS A 169 13.24 -16.55 8.34
CA HIS A 169 14.58 -16.25 7.82
C HIS A 169 14.62 -15.05 6.87
N ILE A 170 13.49 -14.41 6.59
CA ILE A 170 13.37 -13.35 5.58
C ILE A 170 12.46 -12.24 6.12
N ARG A 171 12.90 -10.99 5.95
CA ARG A 171 12.03 -9.82 6.10
C ARG A 171 11.82 -9.20 4.72
N LEU A 172 10.57 -8.98 4.34
CA LEU A 172 10.19 -8.35 3.10
C LEU A 172 9.76 -6.91 3.39
N VAL A 173 10.36 -5.97 2.69
CA VAL A 173 10.15 -4.53 2.87
C VAL A 173 10.36 -3.82 1.53
N HIS A 174 9.72 -2.65 1.34
CA HIS A 174 9.83 -1.92 0.08
C HIS A 174 11.22 -1.29 -0.12
N ALA A 175 11.69 -0.44 0.82
CA ALA A 175 12.94 0.29 0.63
C ALA A 175 14.14 -0.35 1.35
N GLY A 176 14.02 -0.66 2.63
CA GLY A 176 15.11 -1.23 3.43
C GLY A 176 14.95 -0.94 4.92
N TYR A 177 16.06 -1.07 5.64
CA TYR A 177 16.16 -0.84 7.08
C TYR A 177 17.31 0.13 7.37
N ASP A 178 17.19 0.95 8.41
CA ASP A 178 18.36 1.67 8.94
C ASP A 178 19.22 0.66 9.73
N PRO A 179 20.43 0.34 9.26
CA PRO A 179 21.27 -0.67 9.89
C PRO A 179 21.79 -0.26 11.26
N ARG A 180 21.62 1.01 11.65
CA ARG A 180 22.00 1.54 12.96
C ARG A 180 20.89 1.40 14.00
N MET A 181 19.71 0.96 13.58
CA MET A 181 18.54 0.79 14.44
C MET A 181 18.17 -0.70 14.57
N PRO A 182 17.65 -1.13 15.73
CA PRO A 182 17.10 -2.48 15.85
C PRO A 182 15.99 -2.71 14.80
N LEU A 183 15.92 -3.93 14.25
CA LEU A 183 14.98 -4.27 13.18
C LEU A 183 13.51 -4.05 13.58
N ASP A 184 13.18 -4.22 14.86
CA ASP A 184 11.81 -4.06 15.35
C ASP A 184 11.47 -2.61 15.76
N MET A 185 12.44 -1.69 15.61
CA MET A 185 12.27 -0.26 15.89
C MET A 185 12.17 0.58 14.60
N GLN A 186 12.18 -0.05 13.44
CA GLN A 186 12.05 0.62 12.15
C GLN A 186 10.64 1.18 11.96
N GLY A 187 10.53 2.41 11.51
CA GLY A 187 9.27 3.08 11.20
C GLY A 187 8.99 3.13 9.70
N GLU A 188 7.82 3.67 9.32
CA GLU A 188 7.45 3.83 7.91
C GLU A 188 8.48 4.66 7.12
N LYS A 189 9.15 5.62 7.76
CA LYS A 189 10.18 6.43 7.12
C LYS A 189 11.33 5.57 6.61
N GLU A 190 11.81 4.65 7.41
CA GLU A 190 12.88 3.73 7.02
C GLU A 190 12.36 2.71 6.02
N LEU A 191 11.28 2.02 6.35
CA LEU A 191 10.71 0.93 5.54
C LEU A 191 10.32 1.36 4.12
N LEU A 192 9.86 2.61 3.93
CA LEU A 192 9.36 3.12 2.66
C LEU A 192 10.32 4.04 1.91
N TRP A 193 11.31 4.65 2.58
CA TRP A 193 12.07 5.75 1.97
C TRP A 193 13.58 5.66 2.10
N ILE A 194 14.11 4.79 2.96
CA ILE A 194 15.56 4.70 3.17
C ILE A 194 16.29 4.36 1.87
N ARG A 195 17.45 4.97 1.65
CA ARG A 195 18.29 4.72 0.48
C ARG A 195 19.77 4.74 0.84
N LYS A 196 20.33 5.93 1.08
CA LYS A 196 21.79 6.11 1.28
C LYS A 196 22.28 5.35 2.50
N GLU A 197 21.58 5.44 3.59
CA GLU A 197 21.91 4.80 4.87
C GLU A 197 21.99 3.28 4.71
N TRP A 198 21.12 2.71 3.88
CA TRP A 198 21.14 1.28 3.57
C TRP A 198 22.28 0.88 2.64
N PHE A 199 22.44 1.60 1.50
CA PHE A 199 23.42 1.23 0.48
C PHE A 199 24.87 1.58 0.82
N GLN A 200 25.08 2.51 1.74
CA GLN A 200 26.43 3.00 2.14
C GLN A 200 26.88 2.44 3.49
N TYR A 201 26.11 1.54 4.10
CA TYR A 201 26.51 0.92 5.35
C TYR A 201 27.57 -0.14 5.12
N GLU A 202 28.76 0.04 5.72
CA GLU A 202 29.90 -0.86 5.61
C GLU A 202 30.10 -1.70 6.90
N GLY A 203 29.16 -1.65 7.84
CA GLY A 203 29.19 -2.45 9.06
C GLY A 203 28.76 -3.89 8.82
N ALA A 204 29.23 -4.80 9.68
CA ALA A 204 28.80 -6.20 9.71
C ALA A 204 27.61 -6.39 10.65
#